data_be9264f34bc95167fe10ad8148790ba9
#
_entry.id   be9264f34bc95167fe10ad8148790ba9
#
_cell.length_a   1.000
_cell.length_b   1.000
_cell.length_c   1.000
_cell.angle_alpha   90.00
_cell.angle_beta   90.00
_cell.angle_gamma   90.00
#
_symmetry.space_group_name_H-M   'P 1'
#
loop_
_entity.id
_entity.type
_entity.pdbx_description
1 polymer ?
#
loop_
_entity_poly.entity_id
_entity_poly.type
_entity_poly.pdbx_seq_one_letter_code
_entity_poly.pdbx_strand_id
1 'polypeptide(L)'
;MPWTPPDPDAPLRIAYLTYRGKPHVGGQGVYSRHLTKALVDLGHHVEVYAGPPYPIIDERIPFHPLPSLDIWADPHPMRKPRLWEWKDWTDALEHLSFATGTFSEPMAFSWRVWRELRTRRNDFDLIQDNQTLGWGILKLHREQWPILETIHHPITVDRKLELEHARTPWEKFGKRRWYAFTKMQTRVAQRMPRILSVSENSKQDISADKGVDLDKIHVVPVGVDPDLFLPVPGVERRPGHIVTTASADVAMKGLKFLLEAVAKLRTERHMELTIIGKRRPDSHASQTMTALGLDDCVNFVSGVPDERIVELYSEAELACVPSLYEGFSLPAIEAMSCGAPLVCTTGGALPEVTGTHGETCFQTEPGNSDTLAATIRDALDNPELRAKVGAAGRERVKSQWSWRHTAIKTVDQYRAVLDEHAARVNGAG
;
A
#
# COMPACT_ATOMS: atom_id res chain seq x y z
N MET A 1 -21.33 33.71 -6.55
CA MET A 1 -20.84 34.11 -5.22
C MET A 1 -19.42 33.55 -5.09
N PRO A 2 -18.49 34.30 -4.47
CA PRO A 2 -17.17 33.76 -4.20
C PRO A 2 -17.30 32.47 -3.36
N TRP A 3 -16.51 31.47 -3.67
CA TRP A 3 -16.48 30.23 -2.91
C TRP A 3 -15.77 30.47 -1.55
N THR A 4 -16.39 30.06 -0.47
CA THR A 4 -15.84 30.23 0.88
C THR A 4 -15.51 28.86 1.43
N PRO A 5 -14.28 28.63 1.94
CA PRO A 5 -13.95 27.38 2.60
C PRO A 5 -14.82 27.19 3.85
N PRO A 6 -15.10 25.94 4.25
CA PRO A 6 -15.74 25.66 5.53
C PRO A 6 -14.91 26.23 6.70
N ASP A 7 -15.60 26.49 7.82
CA ASP A 7 -14.93 26.94 9.05
C ASP A 7 -13.75 26.01 9.39
N PRO A 8 -12.58 26.54 9.72
CA PRO A 8 -11.41 25.75 10.09
C PRO A 8 -11.65 24.70 11.18
N ASP A 9 -12.54 24.96 12.12
CA ASP A 9 -12.86 24.05 13.22
C ASP A 9 -14.08 23.15 12.92
N ALA A 10 -14.79 23.38 11.83
CA ALA A 10 -15.96 22.58 11.49
C ALA A 10 -15.57 21.18 10.95
N PRO A 11 -16.38 20.14 11.24
CA PRO A 11 -16.26 18.85 10.58
C PRO A 11 -16.31 18.96 9.05
N LEU A 12 -15.40 18.29 8.37
CA LEU A 12 -15.36 18.23 6.90
C LEU A 12 -16.25 17.09 6.39
N ARG A 13 -16.86 17.31 5.21
CA ARG A 13 -17.59 16.30 4.45
C ARG A 13 -16.72 15.82 3.29
N ILE A 14 -16.27 14.57 3.34
CA ILE A 14 -15.22 14.01 2.50
C ILE A 14 -15.79 12.90 1.61
N ALA A 15 -15.64 13.03 0.31
CA ALA A 15 -15.82 11.91 -0.62
C ALA A 15 -14.48 11.18 -0.79
N TYR A 16 -14.35 10.00 -0.19
CA TYR A 16 -13.14 9.18 -0.27
C TYR A 16 -13.28 8.15 -1.40
N LEU A 17 -12.31 8.11 -2.31
CA LEU A 17 -12.34 7.29 -3.51
C LEU A 17 -11.23 6.24 -3.49
N THR A 18 -11.57 4.99 -3.84
CA THR A 18 -10.60 3.92 -4.04
C THR A 18 -11.05 2.99 -5.16
N TYR A 19 -10.25 2.87 -6.22
CA TYR A 19 -10.66 2.05 -7.37
C TYR A 19 -10.61 0.53 -7.11
N ARG A 20 -9.87 0.13 -6.05
CA ARG A 20 -9.85 -1.24 -5.53
C ARG A 20 -9.34 -1.26 -4.09
N GLY A 21 -9.85 -2.17 -3.30
CA GLY A 21 -9.46 -2.30 -1.90
C GLY A 21 -9.52 -3.74 -1.42
N LYS A 22 -8.46 -4.55 -1.68
CA LYS A 22 -8.40 -5.88 -1.10
C LYS A 22 -8.44 -5.78 0.42
N PRO A 23 -9.36 -6.52 1.11
CA PRO A 23 -9.62 -6.28 2.54
C PRO A 23 -8.46 -6.64 3.47
N HIS A 24 -7.68 -7.66 3.13
CA HIS A 24 -6.64 -8.22 4.02
C HIS A 24 -5.23 -8.21 3.42
N VAL A 25 -5.07 -7.90 2.13
CA VAL A 25 -3.78 -7.95 1.44
C VAL A 25 -3.67 -6.80 0.46
N GLY A 26 -2.67 -5.98 0.62
CA GLY A 26 -2.40 -4.84 -0.26
C GLY A 26 -2.65 -3.50 0.43
N GLY A 27 -1.70 -2.58 0.29
CA GLY A 27 -1.67 -1.32 1.03
C GLY A 27 -2.90 -0.43 0.89
N GLN A 28 -3.53 -0.37 -0.29
CA GLN A 28 -4.65 0.54 -0.56
C GLN A 28 -5.92 0.21 0.24
N GLY A 29 -6.29 -1.08 0.37
CA GLY A 29 -7.48 -1.51 1.10
C GLY A 29 -7.32 -1.29 2.61
N VAL A 30 -6.18 -1.66 3.16
CA VAL A 30 -5.81 -1.44 4.57
C VAL A 30 -5.75 0.07 4.88
N TYR A 31 -5.10 0.86 4.02
CA TYR A 31 -5.05 2.30 4.15
C TYR A 31 -6.45 2.93 4.15
N SER A 32 -7.32 2.54 3.21
CA SER A 32 -8.70 3.05 3.15
C SER A 32 -9.48 2.73 4.42
N ARG A 33 -9.42 1.49 4.91
CA ARG A 33 -10.10 1.03 6.14
C ARG A 33 -9.72 1.89 7.34
N HIS A 34 -8.43 2.02 7.60
CA HIS A 34 -7.95 2.65 8.83
C HIS A 34 -7.99 4.17 8.78
N LEU A 35 -7.63 4.78 7.64
CA LEU A 35 -7.69 6.23 7.51
C LEU A 35 -9.13 6.75 7.62
N THR A 36 -10.09 6.13 6.90
CA THR A 36 -11.48 6.60 6.92
C THR A 36 -12.10 6.43 8.30
N LYS A 37 -11.80 5.32 9.00
CA LYS A 37 -12.19 5.14 10.40
C LYS A 37 -11.60 6.23 11.30
N ALA A 38 -10.31 6.51 11.19
CA ALA A 38 -9.65 7.52 12.01
C ALA A 38 -10.17 8.94 11.73
N LEU A 39 -10.55 9.25 10.49
CA LEU A 39 -11.21 10.53 10.14
C LEU A 39 -12.58 10.67 10.80
N VAL A 40 -13.37 9.60 10.83
CA VAL A 40 -14.67 9.60 11.54
C VAL A 40 -14.47 9.68 13.05
N ASP A 41 -13.46 9.02 13.61
CA ASP A 41 -13.08 9.12 15.03
C ASP A 41 -12.64 10.55 15.42
N LEU A 42 -12.15 11.35 14.46
CA LEU A 42 -11.87 12.78 14.61
C LEU A 42 -13.11 13.68 14.44
N GLY A 43 -14.29 13.11 14.13
CA GLY A 43 -15.55 13.84 13.98
C GLY A 43 -15.87 14.29 12.55
N HIS A 44 -15.10 13.90 11.54
CA HIS A 44 -15.38 14.24 10.14
C HIS A 44 -16.44 13.29 9.53
N HIS A 45 -17.14 13.77 8.50
CA HIS A 45 -18.10 12.98 7.74
C HIS A 45 -17.43 12.42 6.49
N VAL A 46 -17.35 11.10 6.38
CA VAL A 46 -16.69 10.41 5.26
C VAL A 46 -17.69 9.51 4.56
N GLU A 47 -17.79 9.62 3.24
CA GLU A 47 -18.47 8.61 2.40
C GLU A 47 -17.45 7.96 1.48
N VAL A 48 -17.46 6.62 1.39
CA VAL A 48 -16.49 5.85 0.60
C VAL A 48 -17.11 5.35 -0.68
N TYR A 49 -16.50 5.68 -1.80
CA TYR A 49 -16.81 5.18 -3.14
C TYR A 49 -15.72 4.21 -3.58
N ALA A 50 -16.08 2.95 -3.81
CA ALA A 50 -15.09 1.92 -4.10
C ALA A 50 -15.44 1.05 -5.31
N GLY A 51 -14.40 0.67 -6.07
CA GLY A 51 -14.47 -0.41 -7.06
C GLY A 51 -14.08 -1.77 -6.46
N PRO A 52 -14.48 -2.89 -7.12
CA PRO A 52 -14.11 -4.22 -6.67
C PRO A 52 -12.60 -4.53 -6.88
N PRO A 53 -12.00 -5.39 -6.03
CA PRO A 53 -12.54 -5.93 -4.80
C PRO A 53 -12.71 -4.84 -3.75
N TYR A 54 -13.85 -4.88 -3.04
CA TYR A 54 -14.23 -3.83 -2.10
C TYR A 54 -13.43 -3.90 -0.81
N PRO A 55 -13.04 -2.74 -0.20
CA PRO A 55 -12.43 -2.69 1.11
C PRO A 55 -13.46 -3.02 2.21
N ILE A 56 -12.95 -3.49 3.36
CA ILE A 56 -13.75 -3.50 4.60
C ILE A 56 -13.72 -2.08 5.17
N ILE A 57 -14.90 -1.51 5.40
CA ILE A 57 -15.06 -0.15 5.90
C ILE A 57 -15.86 -0.18 7.22
N ASP A 58 -15.58 0.74 8.12
CA ASP A 58 -16.31 0.91 9.39
C ASP A 58 -17.81 1.13 9.14
N GLU A 59 -18.67 0.48 9.91
CA GLU A 59 -20.13 0.48 9.73
C GLU A 59 -20.77 1.88 9.84
N ARG A 60 -20.11 2.83 10.49
CA ARG A 60 -20.55 4.23 10.58
C ARG A 60 -20.41 5.01 9.28
N ILE A 61 -19.66 4.47 8.30
CA ILE A 61 -19.29 5.16 7.07
C ILE A 61 -20.23 4.73 5.94
N PRO A 62 -20.99 5.63 5.31
CA PRO A 62 -21.76 5.35 4.11
C PRO A 62 -20.85 4.80 3.01
N PHE A 63 -21.17 3.59 2.53
CA PHE A 63 -20.39 2.88 1.53
C PHE A 63 -21.14 2.78 0.20
N HIS A 64 -20.53 3.29 -0.85
CA HIS A 64 -21.06 3.32 -2.21
C HIS A 64 -20.27 2.41 -3.13
N PRO A 65 -20.68 1.14 -3.32
CA PRO A 65 -20.03 0.27 -4.26
C PRO A 65 -20.28 0.75 -5.69
N LEU A 66 -19.20 0.93 -6.44
CA LEU A 66 -19.24 1.23 -7.87
C LEU A 66 -18.90 -0.03 -8.66
N PRO A 67 -19.89 -0.81 -9.09
CA PRO A 67 -19.66 -2.06 -9.80
C PRO A 67 -18.87 -1.86 -11.08
N SER A 68 -18.00 -2.82 -11.40
CA SER A 68 -17.27 -2.91 -12.66
C SER A 68 -17.62 -4.21 -13.37
N LEU A 69 -17.01 -4.44 -14.52
CA LEU A 69 -17.11 -5.73 -15.21
C LEU A 69 -16.37 -6.84 -14.44
N ASP A 70 -15.66 -6.48 -13.38
CA ASP A 70 -14.92 -7.40 -12.50
C ASP A 70 -14.06 -8.43 -13.27
N ILE A 71 -13.29 -7.89 -14.20
CA ILE A 71 -12.46 -8.68 -15.15
C ILE A 71 -11.40 -9.49 -14.40
N TRP A 72 -11.03 -9.04 -13.20
CA TRP A 72 -9.92 -9.58 -12.40
C TRP A 72 -10.39 -10.40 -11.19
N ALA A 73 -11.70 -10.73 -11.16
CA ALA A 73 -12.27 -11.52 -10.07
C ALA A 73 -11.65 -12.92 -9.98
N ASP A 74 -11.34 -13.35 -8.76
CA ASP A 74 -11.06 -14.75 -8.47
C ASP A 74 -12.33 -15.60 -8.67
N PRO A 75 -12.28 -16.85 -9.14
CA PRO A 75 -11.08 -17.64 -9.45
C PRO A 75 -10.58 -17.50 -10.91
N HIS A 76 -11.22 -16.68 -11.73
CA HIS A 76 -10.92 -16.59 -13.16
C HIS A 76 -10.47 -15.17 -13.55
N PRO A 77 -9.26 -14.73 -13.13
CA PRO A 77 -8.73 -13.45 -13.56
C PRO A 77 -8.58 -13.40 -15.08
N MET A 78 -8.73 -12.21 -15.65
CA MET A 78 -8.72 -11.98 -17.10
C MET A 78 -9.93 -12.61 -17.85
N ARG A 79 -11.09 -12.77 -17.16
CA ARG A 79 -12.31 -13.21 -17.85
C ARG A 79 -12.67 -12.22 -18.96
N LYS A 80 -13.27 -12.75 -20.03
CA LYS A 80 -13.80 -11.92 -21.13
C LYS A 80 -15.26 -11.55 -20.82
N PRO A 81 -15.56 -10.27 -20.51
CA PRO A 81 -16.93 -9.84 -20.32
C PRO A 81 -17.75 -10.05 -21.59
N ARG A 82 -19.04 -10.35 -21.42
CA ARG A 82 -19.97 -10.50 -22.52
C ARG A 82 -20.67 -9.16 -22.79
N LEU A 83 -21.08 -8.87 -24.03
CA LEU A 83 -21.66 -7.58 -24.41
C LEU A 83 -22.93 -7.22 -23.63
N TRP A 84 -23.72 -8.22 -23.24
CA TRP A 84 -24.93 -8.01 -22.42
C TRP A 84 -24.67 -7.67 -20.95
N GLU A 85 -23.41 -7.76 -20.47
CA GLU A 85 -23.00 -7.31 -19.15
C GLU A 85 -22.84 -5.78 -19.10
N TRP A 86 -22.77 -5.12 -20.26
CA TRP A 86 -22.64 -3.67 -20.35
C TRP A 86 -23.95 -3.00 -19.91
N LYS A 87 -23.92 -2.29 -18.82
CA LYS A 87 -25.05 -1.48 -18.29
C LYS A 87 -24.98 -0.05 -18.80
N ASP A 88 -23.79 0.43 -19.10
CA ASP A 88 -23.57 1.79 -19.58
C ASP A 88 -22.25 1.92 -20.35
N TRP A 89 -21.97 3.14 -20.83
CA TRP A 89 -20.76 3.43 -21.64
C TRP A 89 -19.45 3.22 -20.89
N THR A 90 -19.44 3.28 -19.54
CA THR A 90 -18.23 3.05 -18.74
C THR A 90 -17.83 1.59 -18.77
N ASP A 91 -18.79 0.65 -18.84
CA ASP A 91 -18.54 -0.77 -19.01
C ASP A 91 -17.98 -1.07 -20.40
N ALA A 92 -18.55 -0.43 -21.45
CA ALA A 92 -17.99 -0.52 -22.79
C ALA A 92 -16.55 -0.01 -22.85
N LEU A 93 -16.26 1.13 -22.21
CA LEU A 93 -14.92 1.70 -22.14
C LEU A 93 -13.94 0.77 -21.41
N GLU A 94 -14.38 0.15 -20.30
CA GLU A 94 -13.59 -0.81 -19.53
C GLU A 94 -13.24 -2.03 -20.39
N HIS A 95 -14.25 -2.64 -21.06
CA HIS A 95 -14.05 -3.79 -21.89
C HIS A 95 -13.15 -3.49 -23.10
N LEU A 96 -13.38 -2.41 -23.81
CA LEU A 96 -12.57 -2.00 -24.96
C LEU A 96 -11.12 -1.72 -24.56
N SER A 97 -10.89 -1.06 -23.43
CA SER A 97 -9.54 -0.83 -22.90
C SER A 97 -8.85 -2.14 -22.55
N PHE A 98 -9.55 -3.05 -21.87
CA PHE A 98 -9.05 -4.40 -21.58
C PHE A 98 -8.71 -5.16 -22.85
N ALA A 99 -9.59 -5.15 -23.86
CA ALA A 99 -9.37 -5.80 -25.15
C ALA A 99 -8.10 -5.30 -25.87
N THR A 100 -7.66 -4.08 -25.58
CA THR A 100 -6.37 -3.56 -26.08
C THR A 100 -5.16 -3.99 -25.24
N GLY A 101 -5.35 -4.81 -24.19
CA GLY A 101 -4.29 -5.30 -23.31
C GLY A 101 -3.83 -4.29 -22.25
N THR A 102 -4.66 -3.28 -21.94
CA THR A 102 -4.35 -2.26 -20.91
C THR A 102 -5.14 -2.56 -19.64
N PHE A 103 -4.52 -2.33 -18.48
CA PHE A 103 -5.24 -2.37 -17.21
C PHE A 103 -6.24 -1.21 -17.13
N SER A 104 -7.53 -1.53 -17.18
CA SER A 104 -8.62 -0.56 -17.44
C SER A 104 -9.28 0.00 -16.18
N GLU A 105 -9.12 -0.66 -15.02
CA GLU A 105 -9.86 -0.33 -13.80
C GLU A 105 -9.75 1.13 -13.36
N PRO A 106 -8.54 1.76 -13.24
CA PRO A 106 -8.47 3.12 -12.75
C PRO A 106 -9.20 4.12 -13.66
N MET A 107 -9.12 3.89 -14.99
CA MET A 107 -9.79 4.75 -15.95
C MET A 107 -11.31 4.64 -15.87
N ALA A 108 -11.84 3.42 -15.90
CA ALA A 108 -13.28 3.17 -15.87
C ALA A 108 -13.88 3.60 -14.52
N PHE A 109 -13.22 3.29 -13.40
CA PHE A 109 -13.64 3.72 -12.07
C PHE A 109 -13.73 5.25 -11.98
N SER A 110 -12.72 5.97 -12.48
CA SER A 110 -12.73 7.44 -12.41
C SER A 110 -13.93 8.08 -13.13
N TRP A 111 -14.37 7.48 -14.25
CA TRP A 111 -15.57 7.95 -14.96
C TRP A 111 -16.86 7.59 -14.25
N ARG A 112 -16.94 6.43 -13.57
CA ARG A 112 -18.07 6.07 -12.70
C ARG A 112 -18.20 7.06 -11.55
N VAL A 113 -17.10 7.36 -10.89
CA VAL A 113 -17.02 8.37 -9.82
C VAL A 113 -17.47 9.74 -10.32
N TRP A 114 -16.93 10.21 -11.45
CA TRP A 114 -17.36 11.49 -12.01
C TRP A 114 -18.87 11.53 -12.26
N ARG A 115 -19.46 10.49 -12.80
CA ARG A 115 -20.90 10.40 -13.06
C ARG A 115 -21.72 10.47 -11.77
N GLU A 116 -21.25 9.83 -10.72
CA GLU A 116 -21.91 9.80 -9.41
C GLU A 116 -21.81 11.15 -8.72
N LEU A 117 -20.61 11.70 -8.62
CA LEU A 117 -20.36 12.90 -7.82
C LEU A 117 -20.82 14.20 -8.48
N ARG A 118 -20.89 14.27 -9.81
CA ARG A 118 -21.29 15.52 -10.52
C ARG A 118 -22.62 16.11 -10.07
N THR A 119 -23.54 15.30 -9.56
CA THR A 119 -24.85 15.72 -9.05
C THR A 119 -24.85 15.97 -7.55
N ARG A 120 -23.75 15.67 -6.85
CA ARG A 120 -23.60 15.75 -5.40
C ARG A 120 -22.62 16.84 -4.95
N ARG A 121 -22.46 17.89 -5.76
CA ARG A 121 -21.45 18.95 -5.52
C ARG A 121 -21.57 19.63 -4.16
N ASN A 122 -22.77 19.75 -3.63
CA ASN A 122 -23.04 20.41 -2.35
C ASN A 122 -22.99 19.47 -1.14
N ASP A 123 -22.83 18.16 -1.36
CA ASP A 123 -22.81 17.18 -0.28
C ASP A 123 -21.42 17.08 0.35
N PHE A 124 -20.37 17.47 -0.38
CA PHE A 124 -18.98 17.32 0.05
C PHE A 124 -18.21 18.64 -0.04
N ASP A 125 -17.28 18.80 0.87
CA ASP A 125 -16.34 19.91 0.87
C ASP A 125 -15.14 19.62 -0.04
N LEU A 126 -14.68 18.35 -0.07
CA LEU A 126 -13.56 17.91 -0.91
C LEU A 126 -13.65 16.43 -1.29
N ILE A 127 -12.81 16.06 -2.24
CA ILE A 127 -12.57 14.68 -2.66
C ILE A 127 -11.16 14.27 -2.25
N GLN A 128 -11.00 13.08 -1.65
CA GLN A 128 -9.71 12.40 -1.56
C GLN A 128 -9.68 11.23 -2.54
N ASP A 129 -8.78 11.25 -3.52
CA ASP A 129 -8.56 10.16 -4.45
C ASP A 129 -7.37 9.29 -3.99
N ASN A 130 -7.65 8.00 -3.73
CA ASN A 130 -6.63 7.05 -3.31
C ASN A 130 -6.00 6.36 -4.53
N GLN A 131 -5.10 7.08 -5.19
CA GLN A 131 -4.24 6.61 -6.31
C GLN A 131 -5.00 6.15 -7.57
N THR A 132 -6.21 6.64 -7.82
CA THR A 132 -6.91 6.35 -9.09
C THR A 132 -6.24 7.10 -10.24
N LEU A 133 -6.07 8.41 -10.10
CA LEU A 133 -5.41 9.28 -11.09
C LEU A 133 -6.00 9.11 -12.51
N GLY A 134 -7.33 8.97 -12.58
CA GLY A 134 -8.03 8.75 -13.84
C GLY A 134 -8.55 10.03 -14.48
N TRP A 135 -8.97 9.95 -15.77
CA TRP A 135 -9.50 11.11 -16.49
C TRP A 135 -10.77 11.69 -15.85
N GLY A 136 -11.60 10.87 -15.19
CA GLY A 136 -12.77 11.34 -14.45
C GLY A 136 -12.38 12.24 -13.27
N ILE A 137 -11.28 11.92 -12.56
CA ILE A 137 -10.73 12.76 -11.48
C ILE A 137 -10.28 14.11 -12.03
N LEU A 138 -9.53 14.09 -13.16
CA LEU A 138 -9.14 15.34 -13.82
C LEU A 138 -10.36 16.16 -14.31
N LYS A 139 -11.44 15.51 -14.71
CA LYS A 139 -12.69 16.17 -15.09
C LYS A 139 -13.34 16.85 -13.88
N LEU A 140 -13.44 16.17 -12.72
CA LEU A 140 -13.91 16.76 -11.46
C LEU A 140 -13.06 17.97 -11.06
N HIS A 141 -11.72 17.87 -11.16
CA HIS A 141 -10.84 18.99 -10.88
C HIS A 141 -11.11 20.20 -11.80
N ARG A 142 -11.35 19.97 -13.09
CA ARG A 142 -11.74 21.04 -14.04
C ARG A 142 -13.12 21.64 -13.75
N GLU A 143 -14.01 20.86 -13.15
CA GLU A 143 -15.32 21.31 -12.65
C GLU A 143 -15.23 21.96 -11.26
N GLN A 144 -14.01 22.37 -10.88
CA GLN A 144 -13.75 23.13 -9.65
C GLN A 144 -14.07 22.34 -8.35
N TRP A 145 -13.81 21.02 -8.33
CA TRP A 145 -13.80 20.28 -7.09
C TRP A 145 -12.44 20.46 -6.38
N PRO A 146 -12.41 20.72 -5.06
CA PRO A 146 -11.19 20.58 -4.26
C PRO A 146 -10.82 19.11 -4.18
N ILE A 147 -9.62 18.75 -4.62
CA ILE A 147 -9.17 17.35 -4.68
C ILE A 147 -7.81 17.22 -4.03
N LEU A 148 -7.69 16.29 -3.07
CA LEU A 148 -6.45 15.80 -2.55
C LEU A 148 -6.16 14.43 -3.16
N GLU A 149 -5.02 14.31 -3.83
CA GLU A 149 -4.56 13.07 -4.44
C GLU A 149 -3.62 12.33 -3.49
N THR A 150 -3.73 11.02 -3.36
CA THR A 150 -2.78 10.21 -2.61
C THR A 150 -2.05 9.25 -3.54
N ILE A 151 -0.72 9.23 -3.50
CA ILE A 151 0.12 8.31 -4.26
C ILE A 151 1.05 7.58 -3.29
N HIS A 152 0.84 6.27 -3.11
CA HIS A 152 1.63 5.46 -2.20
C HIS A 152 3.03 5.15 -2.73
N HIS A 153 3.11 4.83 -4.01
CA HIS A 153 4.36 4.68 -4.76
C HIS A 153 4.08 4.80 -6.26
N PRO A 154 5.06 5.17 -7.08
CA PRO A 154 4.88 5.20 -8.51
C PRO A 154 4.86 3.78 -9.10
N ILE A 155 3.71 3.34 -9.65
CA ILE A 155 3.53 2.01 -10.29
C ILE A 155 4.50 1.79 -11.47
N THR A 156 5.11 2.84 -11.96
CA THR A 156 6.16 2.80 -12.99
C THR A 156 7.45 2.16 -12.52
N VAL A 157 7.71 2.09 -11.21
CA VAL A 157 8.81 1.29 -10.63
C VAL A 157 8.55 -0.19 -10.90
N ASP A 158 7.32 -0.67 -10.62
CA ASP A 158 6.90 -2.04 -10.93
C ASP A 158 7.07 -2.34 -12.42
N ARG A 159 6.63 -1.40 -13.27
CA ARG A 159 6.78 -1.52 -14.73
C ARG A 159 8.24 -1.66 -15.15
N LYS A 160 9.16 -0.88 -14.59
CA LYS A 160 10.59 -0.97 -14.93
C LYS A 160 11.13 -2.35 -14.60
N LEU A 161 10.91 -2.82 -13.37
CA LEU A 161 11.34 -4.13 -12.92
C LEU A 161 10.75 -5.27 -13.76
N GLU A 162 9.46 -5.22 -14.06
CA GLU A 162 8.85 -6.24 -14.90
C GLU A 162 9.34 -6.24 -16.35
N LEU A 163 9.68 -5.08 -16.90
CA LEU A 163 10.27 -4.99 -18.24
C LEU A 163 11.73 -5.51 -18.27
N GLU A 164 12.48 -5.32 -17.20
CA GLU A 164 13.84 -5.83 -17.05
C GLU A 164 13.84 -7.37 -16.95
N HIS A 165 12.88 -7.94 -16.23
CA HIS A 165 12.75 -9.40 -16.08
C HIS A 165 12.08 -10.10 -17.29
N ALA A 166 11.52 -9.36 -18.23
CA ALA A 166 10.88 -9.93 -19.41
C ALA A 166 11.93 -10.53 -20.38
N ARG A 167 11.76 -11.82 -20.68
CA ARG A 167 12.71 -12.64 -21.44
C ARG A 167 12.57 -12.48 -22.95
N THR A 168 11.37 -12.16 -23.44
CA THR A 168 11.10 -12.08 -24.87
C THR A 168 10.61 -10.70 -25.30
N PRO A 169 10.82 -10.29 -26.57
CA PRO A 169 10.25 -9.05 -27.10
C PRO A 169 8.72 -8.99 -26.98
N TRP A 170 8.04 -10.15 -27.10
CA TRP A 170 6.59 -10.26 -27.00
C TRP A 170 6.08 -10.03 -25.57
N GLU A 171 6.75 -10.59 -24.59
CA GLU A 171 6.49 -10.28 -23.17
C GLU A 171 6.69 -8.80 -22.86
N LYS A 172 7.78 -8.20 -23.36
CA LYS A 172 8.02 -6.77 -23.22
C LYS A 172 6.92 -5.92 -23.83
N PHE A 173 6.43 -6.31 -25.01
CA PHE A 173 5.30 -5.64 -25.65
C PHE A 173 4.03 -5.76 -24.81
N GLY A 174 3.68 -6.97 -24.36
CA GLY A 174 2.53 -7.22 -23.49
C GLY A 174 2.58 -6.37 -22.22
N LYS A 175 3.73 -6.36 -21.53
CA LYS A 175 3.93 -5.55 -20.31
C LYS A 175 3.83 -4.05 -20.58
N ARG A 176 4.41 -3.55 -21.69
CA ARG A 176 4.24 -2.13 -22.09
C ARG A 176 2.78 -1.75 -22.33
N ARG A 177 2.01 -2.66 -22.93
CA ARG A 177 0.56 -2.46 -23.15
C ARG A 177 -0.19 -2.48 -21.83
N TRP A 178 0.09 -3.44 -20.97
CA TRP A 178 -0.50 -3.55 -19.63
C TRP A 178 -0.37 -2.26 -18.82
N TYR A 179 0.85 -1.74 -18.73
CA TYR A 179 1.15 -0.52 -17.99
C TYR A 179 0.86 0.79 -18.75
N ALA A 180 0.15 0.75 -19.89
CA ALA A 180 -0.14 1.98 -20.66
C ALA A 180 -0.98 3.00 -19.88
N PHE A 181 -1.79 2.54 -18.91
CA PHE A 181 -2.57 3.41 -18.01
C PHE A 181 -1.70 4.34 -17.16
N THR A 182 -0.45 3.99 -16.88
CA THR A 182 0.46 4.85 -16.10
C THR A 182 0.73 6.19 -16.76
N LYS A 183 0.62 6.27 -18.12
CA LYS A 183 0.70 7.54 -18.85
C LYS A 183 -0.47 8.48 -18.52
N MET A 184 -1.66 7.92 -18.32
CA MET A 184 -2.82 8.67 -17.85
C MET A 184 -2.58 9.18 -16.43
N GLN A 185 -2.17 8.29 -15.53
CA GLN A 185 -1.90 8.65 -14.14
C GLN A 185 -0.84 9.74 -14.03
N THR A 186 0.23 9.67 -14.82
CA THR A 186 1.26 10.74 -14.87
C THR A 186 0.67 12.08 -15.30
N ARG A 187 -0.14 12.10 -16.38
CA ARG A 187 -0.74 13.34 -16.88
C ARG A 187 -1.75 13.94 -15.89
N VAL A 188 -2.46 13.11 -15.14
CA VAL A 188 -3.38 13.56 -14.10
C VAL A 188 -2.59 14.09 -12.90
N ALA A 189 -1.61 13.35 -12.39
CA ALA A 189 -0.78 13.74 -11.26
C ALA A 189 -0.14 15.14 -11.48
N GLN A 190 0.44 15.39 -12.67
CA GLN A 190 1.04 16.67 -13.03
C GLN A 190 0.06 17.88 -12.94
N ARG A 191 -1.25 17.62 -12.98
CA ARG A 191 -2.30 18.64 -12.97
C ARG A 191 -3.01 18.79 -11.62
N MET A 192 -2.73 17.87 -10.69
CA MET A 192 -3.27 17.99 -9.32
C MET A 192 -2.52 19.09 -8.57
N PRO A 193 -3.22 19.92 -7.82
CA PRO A 193 -2.60 21.01 -7.05
C PRO A 193 -1.78 20.45 -5.88
N ARG A 194 -2.26 19.41 -5.22
CA ARG A 194 -1.66 18.82 -4.03
C ARG A 194 -1.74 17.31 -4.05
N ILE A 195 -0.64 16.68 -3.68
CA ILE A 195 -0.48 15.22 -3.66
C ILE A 195 0.06 14.81 -2.29
N LEU A 196 -0.51 13.76 -1.70
CA LEU A 196 0.06 13.07 -0.55
C LEU A 196 0.97 11.95 -1.00
N SER A 197 2.10 11.83 -0.35
CA SER A 197 2.98 10.66 -0.39
C SER A 197 3.15 10.10 1.01
N VAL A 198 3.48 8.81 1.11
CA VAL A 198 3.58 8.10 2.39
C VAL A 198 4.98 8.17 3.02
N SER A 199 6.00 8.62 2.27
CA SER A 199 7.39 8.75 2.72
C SER A 199 8.15 9.80 1.90
N GLU A 200 9.26 10.31 2.43
CA GLU A 200 10.16 11.19 1.67
C GLU A 200 10.78 10.48 0.48
N ASN A 201 11.13 9.19 0.63
CA ASN A 201 11.61 8.39 -0.50
C ASN A 201 10.57 8.31 -1.62
N SER A 202 9.32 7.96 -1.30
CA SER A 202 8.23 7.92 -2.29
C SER A 202 7.95 9.28 -2.92
N LYS A 203 8.08 10.38 -2.17
CA LYS A 203 7.96 11.75 -2.68
C LYS A 203 9.00 12.02 -3.78
N GLN A 204 10.26 11.67 -3.53
CA GLN A 204 11.34 11.82 -4.52
C GLN A 204 11.08 10.97 -5.77
N ASP A 205 10.69 9.70 -5.56
CA ASP A 205 10.39 8.78 -6.66
C ASP A 205 9.18 9.25 -7.51
N ILE A 206 8.11 9.77 -6.87
CA ILE A 206 6.95 10.33 -7.58
C ILE A 206 7.37 11.53 -8.41
N SER A 207 8.16 12.43 -7.84
CA SER A 207 8.66 13.61 -8.55
C SER A 207 9.52 13.21 -9.76
N ALA A 208 10.51 12.36 -9.55
CA ALA A 208 11.42 11.90 -10.59
C ALA A 208 10.72 11.12 -11.71
N ASP A 209 9.75 10.27 -11.36
CA ASP A 209 9.07 9.39 -12.31
C ASP A 209 7.94 10.08 -13.07
N LYS A 210 7.16 10.91 -12.39
CA LYS A 210 5.97 11.55 -12.97
C LYS A 210 6.19 12.99 -13.39
N GLY A 211 7.34 13.59 -13.06
CA GLY A 211 7.61 14.99 -13.34
C GLY A 211 6.64 15.92 -12.60
N VAL A 212 6.31 15.60 -11.35
CA VAL A 212 5.54 16.46 -10.45
C VAL A 212 6.51 17.27 -9.60
N ASP A 213 6.25 18.57 -9.45
CA ASP A 213 7.06 19.45 -8.64
C ASP A 213 7.04 18.99 -7.16
N LEU A 214 8.19 18.99 -6.49
CA LEU A 214 8.34 18.52 -5.11
C LEU A 214 7.51 19.32 -4.10
N ASP A 215 7.26 20.60 -4.36
CA ASP A 215 6.45 21.49 -3.52
C ASP A 215 4.96 21.13 -3.51
N LYS A 216 4.48 20.41 -4.52
CA LYS A 216 3.12 19.87 -4.58
C LYS A 216 2.96 18.55 -3.84
N ILE A 217 4.07 17.90 -3.45
CA ILE A 217 4.03 16.58 -2.83
C ILE A 217 4.33 16.73 -1.34
N HIS A 218 3.36 16.37 -0.50
CA HIS A 218 3.42 16.46 0.96
C HIS A 218 3.44 15.07 1.57
N VAL A 219 4.31 14.86 2.56
CA VAL A 219 4.46 13.55 3.19
C VAL A 219 3.53 13.43 4.38
N VAL A 220 2.65 12.45 4.31
CA VAL A 220 1.81 11.99 5.42
C VAL A 220 2.04 10.50 5.59
N PRO A 221 2.83 10.10 6.59
CA PRO A 221 3.15 8.69 6.81
C PRO A 221 1.92 7.86 7.15
N VAL A 222 1.97 6.59 6.80
CA VAL A 222 0.95 5.60 7.16
C VAL A 222 1.10 5.23 8.64
N GLY A 223 0.01 4.84 9.28
CA GLY A 223 -0.01 4.42 10.67
C GLY A 223 -0.18 2.91 10.83
N VAL A 224 -0.04 2.47 12.06
CA VAL A 224 -0.51 1.18 12.58
C VAL A 224 -1.46 1.46 13.74
N ASP A 225 -2.32 0.50 14.05
CA ASP A 225 -3.12 0.55 15.28
C ASP A 225 -2.26 0.00 16.44
N PRO A 226 -1.74 0.87 17.33
CA PRO A 226 -0.83 0.43 18.38
C PRO A 226 -1.54 -0.30 19.53
N ASP A 227 -2.87 -0.25 19.57
CA ASP A 227 -3.69 -0.97 20.54
C ASP A 227 -4.05 -2.39 20.06
N LEU A 228 -4.02 -2.60 18.74
CA LEU A 228 -4.17 -3.91 18.10
C LEU A 228 -2.82 -4.61 17.96
N PHE A 229 -1.84 -3.93 17.34
CA PHE A 229 -0.50 -4.48 17.12
C PHE A 229 0.38 -4.25 18.36
N LEU A 230 0.19 -5.07 19.38
CA LEU A 230 0.97 -5.04 20.62
C LEU A 230 1.47 -6.44 20.99
N PRO A 231 2.57 -6.54 21.74
CA PRO A 231 3.08 -7.83 22.18
C PRO A 231 2.03 -8.58 22.99
N VAL A 232 1.81 -9.85 22.68
CA VAL A 232 0.89 -10.69 23.45
C VAL A 232 1.55 -11.06 24.79
N PRO A 233 0.95 -10.71 25.95
CA PRO A 233 1.53 -11.02 27.25
C PRO A 233 1.72 -12.53 27.47
N GLY A 234 2.88 -12.93 27.98
CA GLY A 234 3.17 -14.31 28.31
C GLY A 234 3.53 -15.22 27.12
N VAL A 235 3.57 -14.69 25.91
CA VAL A 235 4.05 -15.42 24.74
C VAL A 235 5.58 -15.36 24.68
N GLU A 236 6.20 -16.55 24.72
CA GLU A 236 7.65 -16.68 24.53
C GLU A 236 7.99 -16.75 23.04
N ARG A 237 9.12 -16.13 22.67
CA ARG A 237 9.64 -16.20 21.30
C ARG A 237 10.21 -17.58 21.03
N ARG A 238 9.85 -18.15 19.88
CA ARG A 238 10.27 -19.49 19.46
C ARG A 238 11.65 -19.41 18.80
N PRO A 239 12.66 -20.13 19.34
CA PRO A 239 14.00 -20.11 18.77
C PRO A 239 14.03 -20.55 17.29
N GLY A 240 14.74 -19.80 16.45
CA GLY A 240 14.85 -20.03 15.01
C GLY A 240 13.62 -19.68 14.19
N HIS A 241 12.55 -19.16 14.81
CA HIS A 241 11.31 -18.81 14.10
C HIS A 241 11.38 -17.40 13.51
N ILE A 242 11.27 -17.31 12.19
CA ILE A 242 11.19 -16.07 11.43
C ILE A 242 9.77 -15.91 10.87
N VAL A 243 9.25 -14.69 10.95
CA VAL A 243 7.96 -14.31 10.32
C VAL A 243 8.19 -13.24 9.27
N THR A 244 7.58 -13.39 8.10
CA THR A 244 7.55 -12.39 7.04
C THR A 244 6.15 -12.25 6.46
N THR A 245 5.77 -11.04 6.06
CA THR A 245 4.55 -10.81 5.28
C THR A 245 4.92 -10.54 3.83
N ALA A 246 4.61 -11.49 2.96
CA ALA A 246 4.95 -11.39 1.54
C ALA A 246 3.90 -12.08 0.66
N SER A 247 3.61 -11.48 -0.50
CA SER A 247 2.90 -12.19 -1.57
C SER A 247 3.90 -13.02 -2.37
N ALA A 248 3.64 -14.31 -2.51
CA ALA A 248 4.54 -15.26 -3.17
C ALA A 248 4.91 -14.90 -4.62
N ASP A 249 4.08 -14.11 -5.30
CA ASP A 249 4.25 -13.77 -6.72
C ASP A 249 4.78 -12.36 -6.96
N VAL A 250 5.06 -11.60 -5.91
CA VAL A 250 5.57 -10.23 -6.04
C VAL A 250 7.08 -10.22 -5.85
N ALA A 251 7.83 -10.20 -6.95
CA ALA A 251 9.29 -10.21 -6.94
C ALA A 251 9.90 -9.11 -6.06
N MET A 252 9.27 -7.92 -6.04
CA MET A 252 9.68 -6.78 -5.21
C MET A 252 9.70 -7.08 -3.71
N LYS A 253 8.90 -8.05 -3.23
CA LYS A 253 8.89 -8.45 -1.82
C LYS A 253 10.10 -9.29 -1.40
N GLY A 254 10.99 -9.65 -2.33
CA GLY A 254 12.29 -10.26 -2.04
C GLY A 254 12.23 -11.65 -1.41
N LEU A 255 11.08 -12.32 -1.41
CA LEU A 255 10.89 -13.61 -0.74
C LEU A 255 11.91 -14.68 -1.18
N LYS A 256 12.34 -14.65 -2.45
CA LYS A 256 13.40 -15.53 -2.96
C LYS A 256 14.67 -15.41 -2.13
N PHE A 257 15.12 -14.20 -1.83
CA PHE A 257 16.37 -13.97 -1.08
C PHE A 257 16.26 -14.43 0.37
N LEU A 258 15.07 -14.32 0.98
CA LEU A 258 14.82 -14.85 2.31
C LEU A 258 14.84 -16.38 2.31
N LEU A 259 14.22 -17.04 1.34
CA LEU A 259 14.26 -18.51 1.20
C LEU A 259 15.70 -19.01 1.04
N GLU A 260 16.49 -18.36 0.19
CA GLU A 260 17.92 -18.67 0.02
C GLU A 260 18.73 -18.45 1.31
N ALA A 261 18.44 -17.38 2.06
CA ALA A 261 19.08 -17.10 3.35
C ALA A 261 18.72 -18.16 4.41
N VAL A 262 17.44 -18.55 4.50
CA VAL A 262 16.97 -19.60 5.41
C VAL A 262 17.60 -20.95 5.05
N ALA A 263 17.71 -21.29 3.77
CA ALA A 263 18.37 -22.52 3.33
C ALA A 263 19.84 -22.59 3.80
N LYS A 264 20.57 -21.47 3.77
CA LYS A 264 21.95 -21.39 4.30
C LYS A 264 21.98 -21.56 5.82
N LEU A 265 21.16 -20.81 6.55
CA LEU A 265 21.13 -20.83 8.01
C LEU A 265 20.67 -22.17 8.58
N ARG A 266 19.81 -22.88 7.88
CA ARG A 266 19.31 -24.20 8.25
C ARG A 266 20.42 -25.27 8.34
N THR A 267 21.52 -25.09 7.63
CA THR A 267 22.68 -26.00 7.72
C THR A 267 23.45 -25.84 9.04
N GLU A 268 23.22 -24.73 9.77
CA GLU A 268 23.96 -24.36 10.98
C GLU A 268 23.09 -24.52 12.25
N ARG A 269 21.77 -24.30 12.11
CA ARG A 269 20.83 -24.27 13.24
C ARG A 269 19.40 -24.62 12.83
N HIS A 270 18.55 -24.88 13.83
CA HIS A 270 17.11 -25.02 13.59
C HIS A 270 16.54 -23.71 13.05
N MET A 271 15.78 -23.78 11.97
CA MET A 271 15.09 -22.63 11.34
C MET A 271 13.65 -23.01 11.01
N GLU A 272 12.73 -22.10 11.30
CA GLU A 272 11.34 -22.16 10.88
C GLU A 272 10.96 -20.83 10.28
N LEU A 273 10.29 -20.81 9.12
CA LEU A 273 9.82 -19.61 8.45
C LEU A 273 8.31 -19.66 8.29
N THR A 274 7.60 -18.67 8.86
CA THR A 274 6.19 -18.44 8.57
C THR A 274 6.02 -17.26 7.62
N ILE A 275 5.35 -17.52 6.50
CA ILE A 275 5.04 -16.52 5.48
C ILE A 275 3.55 -16.17 5.58
N ILE A 276 3.25 -14.95 6.02
CA ILE A 276 1.89 -14.42 6.01
C ILE A 276 1.57 -14.00 4.58
N GLY A 277 0.84 -14.86 3.89
CA GLY A 277 0.53 -14.70 2.47
C GLY A 277 -0.02 -15.98 1.85
N LYS A 278 -0.68 -15.86 0.69
CA LYS A 278 -1.26 -17.03 0.01
C LYS A 278 -0.17 -17.79 -0.76
N ARG A 279 -0.02 -19.08 -0.45
CA ARG A 279 0.81 -19.98 -1.27
C ARG A 279 0.16 -20.17 -2.62
N ARG A 280 0.95 -20.05 -3.70
CA ARG A 280 0.55 -20.44 -5.06
C ARG A 280 1.51 -21.53 -5.56
N PRO A 281 1.01 -22.74 -5.87
CA PRO A 281 1.88 -23.87 -6.24
C PRO A 281 2.84 -23.56 -7.39
N ASP A 282 2.37 -22.82 -8.39
CA ASP A 282 3.13 -22.50 -9.60
C ASP A 282 3.97 -21.22 -9.47
N SER A 283 3.99 -20.59 -8.28
CA SER A 283 4.78 -19.38 -8.05
C SER A 283 6.27 -19.66 -8.04
N HIS A 284 7.06 -18.65 -8.41
CA HIS A 284 8.52 -18.72 -8.33
C HIS A 284 9.01 -19.00 -6.90
N ALA A 285 8.31 -18.45 -5.89
CA ALA A 285 8.63 -18.71 -4.48
C ALA A 285 8.44 -20.20 -4.11
N SER A 286 7.31 -20.82 -4.53
CA SER A 286 7.07 -22.25 -4.29
C SER A 286 8.10 -23.13 -4.99
N GLN A 287 8.46 -22.81 -6.24
CA GLN A 287 9.50 -23.52 -6.97
C GLN A 287 10.88 -23.40 -6.28
N THR A 288 11.23 -22.19 -5.84
CA THR A 288 12.47 -21.94 -5.09
C THR A 288 12.50 -22.72 -3.78
N MET A 289 11.39 -22.72 -3.02
CA MET A 289 11.26 -23.43 -1.76
C MET A 289 11.51 -24.94 -1.94
N THR A 290 10.85 -25.57 -2.93
CA THR A 290 11.04 -26.99 -3.23
C THR A 290 12.46 -27.29 -3.73
N ALA A 291 13.02 -26.45 -4.62
CA ALA A 291 14.39 -26.62 -5.12
C ALA A 291 15.45 -26.52 -4.00
N LEU A 292 15.19 -25.75 -2.95
CA LEU A 292 16.06 -25.60 -1.77
C LEU A 292 15.77 -26.62 -0.65
N GLY A 293 14.76 -27.49 -0.82
CA GLY A 293 14.37 -28.49 0.17
C GLY A 293 13.82 -27.90 1.47
N LEU A 294 13.02 -26.84 1.39
CA LEU A 294 12.51 -26.09 2.54
C LEU A 294 11.04 -26.43 2.90
N ASP A 295 10.43 -27.42 2.25
CA ASP A 295 9.00 -27.76 2.43
C ASP A 295 8.64 -28.20 3.86
N ASP A 296 9.58 -28.64 4.65
CA ASP A 296 9.42 -29.09 6.03
C ASP A 296 9.59 -27.97 7.09
N CYS A 297 10.14 -26.81 6.71
CA CYS A 297 10.40 -25.71 7.64
C CYS A 297 9.75 -24.38 7.22
N VAL A 298 9.08 -24.32 6.07
CA VAL A 298 8.40 -23.11 5.58
C VAL A 298 6.88 -23.31 5.57
N ASN A 299 6.17 -22.46 6.32
CA ASN A 299 4.72 -22.48 6.45
C ASN A 299 4.09 -21.22 5.85
N PHE A 300 2.98 -21.38 5.12
CA PHE A 300 2.18 -20.27 4.63
C PHE A 300 0.91 -20.13 5.44
N VAL A 301 0.60 -18.90 5.84
CA VAL A 301 -0.62 -18.53 6.57
C VAL A 301 -1.34 -17.42 5.80
N SER A 302 -2.60 -17.60 5.45
CA SER A 302 -3.37 -16.61 4.69
C SER A 302 -4.83 -16.57 5.11
N GLY A 303 -5.47 -15.39 4.95
CA GLY A 303 -6.88 -15.21 5.30
C GLY A 303 -7.15 -15.28 6.81
N VAL A 304 -6.14 -14.98 7.62
CA VAL A 304 -6.25 -14.93 9.08
C VAL A 304 -6.59 -13.52 9.54
N PRO A 305 -7.26 -13.38 10.69
CA PRO A 305 -7.55 -12.07 11.28
C PRO A 305 -6.28 -11.40 11.81
N ASP A 306 -6.37 -10.10 12.07
CA ASP A 306 -5.24 -9.27 12.51
C ASP A 306 -4.66 -9.79 13.85
N GLU A 307 -5.49 -10.33 14.75
CA GLU A 307 -5.08 -10.92 16.03
C GLU A 307 -4.11 -12.09 15.82
N ARG A 308 -4.35 -12.93 14.79
CA ARG A 308 -3.43 -14.03 14.48
C ARG A 308 -2.10 -13.53 13.92
N ILE A 309 -2.10 -12.41 13.19
CA ILE A 309 -0.88 -11.76 12.72
C ILE A 309 -0.07 -11.25 13.91
N VAL A 310 -0.74 -10.63 14.88
CA VAL A 310 -0.13 -10.16 16.14
C VAL A 310 0.50 -11.30 16.93
N GLU A 311 -0.19 -12.46 17.06
CA GLU A 311 0.35 -13.66 17.71
C GLU A 311 1.63 -14.12 16.99
N LEU A 312 1.60 -14.24 15.65
CA LEU A 312 2.74 -14.67 14.85
C LEU A 312 3.96 -13.75 15.04
N TYR A 313 3.77 -12.44 15.05
CA TYR A 313 4.86 -11.49 15.33
C TYR A 313 5.33 -11.59 16.79
N SER A 314 4.45 -11.89 17.73
CA SER A 314 4.81 -12.07 19.16
C SER A 314 5.61 -13.36 19.39
N GLU A 315 5.28 -14.44 18.67
CA GLU A 315 5.96 -15.74 18.74
C GLU A 315 7.32 -15.73 17.98
N ALA A 316 7.47 -14.84 17.00
CA ALA A 316 8.66 -14.83 16.15
C ALA A 316 9.92 -14.42 16.92
N GLU A 317 11.03 -15.14 16.76
CA GLU A 317 12.33 -14.70 17.24
C GLU A 317 12.81 -13.47 16.46
N LEU A 318 12.52 -13.44 15.14
CA LEU A 318 12.75 -12.30 14.26
C LEU A 318 11.56 -12.10 13.31
N ALA A 319 11.23 -10.86 13.01
CA ALA A 319 10.48 -10.53 11.81
C ALA A 319 11.46 -10.17 10.68
N CYS A 320 11.09 -10.46 9.43
CA CYS A 320 11.92 -10.14 8.27
C CYS A 320 11.12 -9.43 7.18
N VAL A 321 11.65 -8.32 6.66
CA VAL A 321 11.12 -7.61 5.48
C VAL A 321 12.23 -7.55 4.41
N PRO A 322 12.33 -8.59 3.55
CA PRO A 322 13.44 -8.74 2.58
C PRO A 322 13.21 -7.98 1.28
N SER A 323 12.31 -6.99 1.28
CA SER A 323 11.83 -6.30 0.08
C SER A 323 12.94 -5.60 -0.69
N LEU A 324 12.88 -5.65 -2.02
CA LEU A 324 13.78 -4.90 -2.90
C LEU A 324 13.44 -3.41 -2.90
N TYR A 325 12.18 -3.09 -2.68
CA TYR A 325 11.67 -1.73 -2.58
C TYR A 325 10.36 -1.69 -1.77
N GLU A 326 10.22 -0.69 -0.92
CA GLU A 326 8.98 -0.35 -0.23
C GLU A 326 8.71 1.15 -0.33
N GLY A 327 7.44 1.50 -0.56
CA GLY A 327 7.02 2.89 -0.49
C GLY A 327 6.89 3.40 0.95
N PHE A 328 6.58 2.48 1.89
CA PHE A 328 6.53 2.71 3.34
C PHE A 328 6.83 1.42 4.12
N SER A 329 6.00 0.39 3.99
CA SER A 329 6.02 -0.91 4.63
C SER A 329 5.21 -1.02 5.92
N LEU A 330 3.91 -1.28 5.75
CA LEU A 330 3.03 -1.67 6.86
C LEU A 330 3.57 -2.90 7.62
N PRO A 331 4.01 -4.00 6.96
CA PRO A 331 4.56 -5.16 7.67
C PRO A 331 5.72 -4.84 8.61
N ALA A 332 6.56 -3.86 8.25
CA ALA A 332 7.67 -3.46 9.11
C ALA A 332 7.18 -2.80 10.40
N ILE A 333 6.25 -1.83 10.30
CA ILE A 333 5.72 -1.14 11.49
C ILE A 333 4.79 -2.02 12.32
N GLU A 334 4.06 -2.95 11.71
CA GLU A 334 3.25 -3.96 12.40
C GLU A 334 4.13 -4.88 13.25
N ALA A 335 5.19 -5.44 12.67
CA ALA A 335 6.16 -6.26 13.38
C ALA A 335 6.85 -5.50 14.53
N MET A 336 7.34 -4.28 14.24
CA MET A 336 7.97 -3.43 15.26
C MET A 336 6.97 -3.05 16.37
N SER A 337 5.70 -2.78 16.04
CA SER A 337 4.65 -2.48 17.01
C SER A 337 4.41 -3.66 17.97
N CYS A 338 4.46 -4.89 17.48
CA CYS A 338 4.43 -6.11 18.31
C CYS A 338 5.76 -6.36 19.07
N GLY A 339 6.72 -5.44 19.00
CA GLY A 339 8.04 -5.60 19.64
C GLY A 339 8.88 -6.70 19.01
N ALA A 340 8.55 -7.21 17.82
CA ALA A 340 9.37 -8.16 17.10
C ALA A 340 10.67 -7.49 16.62
N PRO A 341 11.84 -8.06 16.95
CA PRO A 341 13.10 -7.57 16.40
C PRO A 341 13.07 -7.74 14.88
N LEU A 342 13.27 -6.64 14.15
CA LEU A 342 13.09 -6.59 12.71
C LEU A 342 14.43 -6.67 11.98
N VAL A 343 14.57 -7.61 11.06
CA VAL A 343 15.57 -7.60 9.99
C VAL A 343 14.91 -7.08 8.72
N CYS A 344 15.46 -6.06 8.09
CA CYS A 344 14.93 -5.52 6.84
C CYS A 344 16.04 -5.13 5.88
N THR A 345 15.68 -4.92 4.62
CA THR A 345 16.62 -4.34 3.65
C THR A 345 16.62 -2.81 3.74
N THR A 346 17.55 -2.18 3.02
CA THR A 346 17.57 -0.73 2.82
C THR A 346 16.79 -0.30 1.57
N GLY A 347 15.86 -1.15 1.08
CA GLY A 347 15.08 -0.90 -0.14
C GLY A 347 14.00 0.17 0.02
N GLY A 348 14.08 1.25 -0.75
CA GLY A 348 13.09 2.33 -0.75
C GLY A 348 13.03 3.07 0.59
N ALA A 349 11.83 3.21 1.16
CA ALA A 349 11.60 3.94 2.40
C ALA A 349 11.91 3.13 3.68
N LEU A 350 12.37 1.88 3.60
CA LEU A 350 12.64 1.06 4.78
C LEU A 350 13.57 1.75 5.80
N PRO A 351 14.71 2.38 5.42
CA PRO A 351 15.56 3.09 6.39
C PRO A 351 14.84 4.26 7.09
N GLU A 352 14.02 5.01 6.34
CA GLU A 352 13.21 6.12 6.88
C GLU A 352 12.21 5.60 7.91
N VAL A 353 11.56 4.48 7.63
CA VAL A 353 10.51 3.90 8.48
C VAL A 353 11.10 3.19 9.69
N THR A 354 12.07 2.30 9.48
CA THR A 354 12.58 1.39 10.51
C THR A 354 13.66 2.01 11.39
N GLY A 355 14.34 3.07 10.92
CA GLY A 355 15.35 3.81 11.67
C GLY A 355 16.76 3.28 11.46
N THR A 356 17.54 3.17 12.54
CA THR A 356 18.99 2.93 12.47
C THR A 356 19.31 1.45 12.73
N HIS A 357 20.25 0.91 11.93
CA HIS A 357 20.80 -0.44 12.13
C HIS A 357 21.43 -0.60 13.52
N GLY A 358 21.10 -1.69 14.20
CA GLY A 358 21.58 -2.01 15.55
C GLY A 358 20.95 -1.20 16.68
N GLU A 359 20.08 -0.23 16.37
CA GLU A 359 19.34 0.55 17.36
C GLU A 359 17.85 0.19 17.38
N THR A 360 17.16 0.31 16.23
CA THR A 360 15.71 0.09 16.11
C THR A 360 15.35 -1.06 15.16
N CYS A 361 16.29 -1.50 14.34
CA CYS A 361 16.18 -2.62 13.39
C CYS A 361 17.55 -3.15 13.02
N PHE A 362 17.60 -4.29 12.32
CA PHE A 362 18.80 -4.79 11.65
C PHE A 362 18.62 -4.59 10.15
N GLN A 363 19.57 -3.92 9.48
CA GLN A 363 19.47 -3.59 8.05
C GLN A 363 20.52 -4.31 7.22
N THR A 364 20.15 -4.68 6.00
CA THR A 364 21.01 -5.27 4.98
C THR A 364 20.72 -4.68 3.62
N GLU A 365 21.59 -4.89 2.64
CA GLU A 365 21.33 -4.47 1.26
C GLU A 365 20.22 -5.32 0.61
N PRO A 366 19.40 -4.75 -0.28
CA PRO A 366 18.36 -5.49 -0.98
C PRO A 366 18.96 -6.41 -2.06
N GLY A 367 18.31 -7.56 -2.29
CA GLY A 367 18.63 -8.45 -3.40
C GLY A 367 19.87 -9.33 -3.19
N ASN A 368 20.35 -9.45 -1.96
CA ASN A 368 21.52 -10.28 -1.61
C ASN A 368 21.18 -11.24 -0.48
N SER A 369 21.10 -12.54 -0.80
CA SER A 369 20.79 -13.59 0.19
C SER A 369 21.96 -13.90 1.14
N ASP A 370 23.21 -13.60 0.77
CA ASP A 370 24.36 -13.82 1.64
C ASP A 370 24.42 -12.80 2.76
N THR A 371 24.29 -11.52 2.43
CA THR A 371 24.24 -10.44 3.44
C THR A 371 23.00 -10.53 4.30
N LEU A 372 21.84 -10.94 3.74
CA LEU A 372 20.64 -11.18 4.51
C LEU A 372 20.82 -12.32 5.51
N ALA A 373 21.44 -13.45 5.09
CA ALA A 373 21.74 -14.56 5.99
C ALA A 373 22.71 -14.14 7.10
N ALA A 374 23.76 -13.37 6.77
CA ALA A 374 24.71 -12.85 7.77
C ALA A 374 23.99 -11.95 8.79
N THR A 375 23.16 -11.00 8.34
CA THR A 375 22.41 -10.11 9.24
C THR A 375 21.42 -10.86 10.12
N ILE A 376 20.73 -11.89 9.61
CA ILE A 376 19.85 -12.75 10.41
C ILE A 376 20.68 -13.52 11.45
N ARG A 377 21.83 -14.09 11.05
CA ARG A 377 22.74 -14.81 11.97
C ARG A 377 23.19 -13.90 13.10
N ASP A 378 23.68 -12.71 12.79
CA ASP A 378 24.16 -11.73 13.77
C ASP A 378 23.08 -11.35 14.77
N ALA A 379 21.83 -11.17 14.30
CA ALA A 379 20.69 -10.88 15.16
C ALA A 379 20.34 -12.08 16.07
N LEU A 380 20.42 -13.32 15.55
CA LEU A 380 20.13 -14.53 16.32
C LEU A 380 21.22 -14.83 17.36
N ASP A 381 22.49 -14.54 17.06
CA ASP A 381 23.63 -14.78 17.92
C ASP A 381 23.77 -13.76 19.06
N ASN A 382 23.05 -12.62 18.98
CA ASN A 382 23.12 -11.54 19.97
C ASN A 382 21.75 -11.29 20.63
N PRO A 383 21.30 -12.16 21.58
CA PRO A 383 19.96 -12.09 22.18
C PRO A 383 19.72 -10.78 22.96
N GLU A 384 20.73 -10.21 23.62
CA GLU A 384 20.61 -8.96 24.37
C GLU A 384 20.40 -7.78 23.40
N LEU A 385 21.19 -7.68 22.33
CA LEU A 385 21.03 -6.65 21.32
C LEU A 385 19.68 -6.82 20.61
N ARG A 386 19.28 -8.03 20.28
CA ARG A 386 18.00 -8.34 19.64
C ARG A 386 16.81 -7.88 20.51
N ALA A 387 16.84 -8.14 21.81
CA ALA A 387 15.81 -7.67 22.73
C ALA A 387 15.75 -6.14 22.82
N LYS A 388 16.90 -5.48 22.88
CA LYS A 388 17.01 -4.00 22.89
C LYS A 388 16.45 -3.40 21.60
N VAL A 389 16.83 -3.94 20.45
CA VAL A 389 16.35 -3.49 19.13
C VAL A 389 14.84 -3.64 19.00
N GLY A 390 14.27 -4.78 19.43
CA GLY A 390 12.83 -4.99 19.41
C GLY A 390 12.05 -3.98 20.28
N ALA A 391 12.54 -3.70 21.50
CA ALA A 391 11.95 -2.70 22.38
C ALA A 391 12.04 -1.28 21.79
N ALA A 392 13.21 -0.89 21.29
CA ALA A 392 13.42 0.44 20.70
C ALA A 392 12.61 0.61 19.41
N GLY A 393 12.50 -0.44 18.59
CA GLY A 393 11.64 -0.45 17.40
C GLY A 393 10.17 -0.19 17.75
N ARG A 394 9.65 -0.83 18.82
CA ARG A 394 8.28 -0.58 19.30
C ARG A 394 8.08 0.87 19.74
N GLU A 395 8.98 1.43 20.54
CA GLU A 395 8.85 2.81 21.00
C GLU A 395 8.91 3.81 19.83
N ARG A 396 9.72 3.54 18.80
CA ARG A 396 9.74 4.33 17.57
C ARG A 396 8.35 4.35 16.91
N VAL A 397 7.72 3.18 16.73
CA VAL A 397 6.39 3.08 16.10
C VAL A 397 5.34 3.81 16.91
N LYS A 398 5.27 3.58 18.23
CA LYS A 398 4.32 4.25 19.12
C LYS A 398 4.42 5.78 19.07
N SER A 399 5.63 6.32 18.96
CA SER A 399 5.86 7.76 18.95
C SER A 399 5.56 8.44 17.61
N GLN A 400 5.56 7.71 16.49
CA GLN A 400 5.54 8.32 15.16
C GLN A 400 4.39 7.85 14.24
N TRP A 401 3.95 6.58 14.37
CA TRP A 401 3.16 5.92 13.34
C TRP A 401 1.81 5.40 13.86
N SER A 402 0.85 6.27 14.19
CA SER A 402 -0.53 5.85 14.47
C SER A 402 -1.49 6.36 13.40
N TRP A 403 -2.58 5.62 13.15
CA TRP A 403 -3.61 6.07 12.23
C TRP A 403 -4.26 7.39 12.64
N ARG A 404 -4.31 7.66 13.95
CA ARG A 404 -4.78 8.97 14.46
C ARG A 404 -3.85 10.10 14.00
N HIS A 405 -2.52 9.93 14.10
CA HIS A 405 -1.56 10.92 13.59
C HIS A 405 -1.65 11.08 12.08
N THR A 406 -1.80 9.96 11.34
CA THR A 406 -2.02 9.99 9.88
C THR A 406 -3.27 10.80 9.54
N ALA A 407 -4.38 10.57 10.24
CA ALA A 407 -5.63 11.30 10.01
C ALA A 407 -5.52 12.80 10.32
N ILE A 408 -4.91 13.18 11.45
CA ILE A 408 -4.67 14.60 11.81
C ILE A 408 -3.86 15.29 10.71
N LYS A 409 -2.71 14.72 10.32
CA LYS A 409 -1.88 15.28 9.24
C LYS A 409 -2.62 15.32 7.89
N THR A 410 -3.49 14.35 7.63
CA THR A 410 -4.32 14.36 6.41
C THR A 410 -5.34 15.49 6.45
N VAL A 411 -5.97 15.77 7.60
CA VAL A 411 -6.89 16.89 7.78
C VAL A 411 -6.19 18.23 7.56
N ASP A 412 -4.95 18.40 8.03
CA ASP A 412 -4.15 19.60 7.73
C ASP A 412 -4.00 19.79 6.21
N GLN A 413 -3.80 18.70 5.47
CA GLN A 413 -3.69 18.77 4.00
C GLN A 413 -5.05 19.02 3.33
N TYR A 414 -6.16 18.53 3.89
CA TYR A 414 -7.49 18.90 3.41
C TYR A 414 -7.73 20.40 3.54
N ARG A 415 -7.42 20.99 4.70
CA ARG A 415 -7.54 22.43 4.92
C ARG A 415 -6.71 23.22 3.91
N ALA A 416 -5.46 22.82 3.70
CA ALA A 416 -4.59 23.45 2.70
C ALA A 416 -5.16 23.36 1.27
N VAL A 417 -5.74 22.22 0.87
CA VAL A 417 -6.43 22.09 -0.44
C VAL A 417 -7.61 23.04 -0.57
N LEU A 418 -8.40 23.21 0.51
CA LEU A 418 -9.56 24.10 0.52
C LEU A 418 -9.13 25.57 0.41
N ASP A 419 -8.06 25.97 1.10
CA ASP A 419 -7.50 27.32 1.02
C ASP A 419 -6.93 27.64 -0.38
N GLU A 420 -6.15 26.70 -0.94
CA GLU A 420 -5.63 26.82 -2.30
C GLU A 420 -6.76 26.90 -3.35
N HIS A 421 -7.82 26.13 -3.14
CA HIS A 421 -8.99 26.17 -4.00
C HIS A 421 -9.68 27.53 -3.92
N ALA A 422 -9.88 28.06 -2.69
CA ALA A 422 -10.46 29.39 -2.49
C ALA A 422 -9.66 30.48 -3.20
N ALA A 423 -8.33 30.46 -3.03
CA ALA A 423 -7.44 31.43 -3.68
C ALA A 423 -7.53 31.35 -5.22
N ARG A 424 -7.61 30.14 -5.78
CA ARG A 424 -7.71 29.91 -7.23
C ARG A 424 -9.03 30.39 -7.80
N VAL A 425 -10.16 30.08 -7.15
CA VAL A 425 -11.49 30.42 -7.65
C VAL A 425 -11.78 31.90 -7.48
N ASN A 426 -11.37 32.50 -6.37
CA ASN A 426 -11.62 33.91 -6.07
C ASN A 426 -10.58 34.85 -6.72
N GLY A 427 -9.37 34.37 -7.06
CA GLY A 427 -8.33 35.14 -7.72
C GLY A 427 -8.38 35.13 -9.25
N ALA A 428 -9.25 34.30 -9.85
CA ALA A 428 -9.50 34.22 -11.28
C ALA A 428 -10.65 35.12 -11.78
N GLY A 429 -11.19 35.99 -10.90
CA GLY A 429 -12.26 36.95 -11.14
C GLY A 429 -11.80 38.33 -11.59
#